data_f1d7434ee533aa0fc132f0f4fe7adb7a
#
_entry.id   f1d7434ee533aa0fc132f0f4fe7adb7a
#
_cell.length_a   1.000
_cell.length_b   1.000
_cell.length_c   1.000
_cell.angle_alpha   90.00
_cell.angle_beta   90.00
_cell.angle_gamma   90.00
#
_symmetry.space_group_name_H-M   'P 1'
#
loop_
_entity.id
_entity.type
_entity.pdbx_description
1 polymer ?
#
loop_
_entity_poly.entity_id
_entity_poly.type
_entity_poly.pdbx_seq_one_letter_code
_entity_poly.pdbx_strand_id
1 'polypeptide(L)'
;LEEYTSNLLMKGIVSAQILLTQDDFVDKRRYNNAHQALSVLLTRHAIPIINENDTVSIEELKVGDNDTLSAQVAAMVQADLLVLLTDVDGVYNDNPSKNPDAKRFDTIDEITKELVEMAGGAGSSNGTGGMYTKIKAATIATMAGVPVYICSSLKEQALIEAAHQTVDGTYFTAQEKVMKTHKQWLALYAKSKGKLVVDTGAKQA
;
A
#
# COMPACT_ATOMS: atom_id res chain seq x y z
N LEU A 1 -6.09 7.02 -18.31
CA LEU A 1 -6.17 5.60 -18.67
C LEU A 1 -5.79 5.36 -20.14
N GLU A 2 -6.43 6.06 -21.06
CA GLU A 2 -6.21 5.92 -22.51
C GLU A 2 -4.73 6.01 -22.89
N GLU A 3 -3.99 6.96 -22.33
CA GLU A 3 -2.56 7.13 -22.57
C GLU A 3 -1.75 5.89 -22.14
N TYR A 4 -2.00 5.35 -20.93
CA TYR A 4 -1.36 4.11 -20.50
C TYR A 4 -1.68 2.93 -21.41
N THR A 5 -2.97 2.75 -21.73
CA THR A 5 -3.43 1.65 -22.59
C THR A 5 -2.79 1.73 -23.97
N SER A 6 -2.75 2.91 -24.58
CA SER A 6 -2.15 3.12 -25.89
C SER A 6 -0.64 2.85 -25.90
N ASN A 7 0.09 3.38 -24.90
CA ASN A 7 1.54 3.18 -24.80
C ASN A 7 1.91 1.71 -24.52
N LEU A 8 1.13 1.00 -23.69
CA LEU A 8 1.34 -0.42 -23.44
C LEU A 8 1.02 -1.26 -24.69
N LEU A 9 -0.08 -0.96 -25.36
CA LEU A 9 -0.49 -1.67 -26.58
C LEU A 9 0.54 -1.53 -27.71
N MET A 10 1.14 -0.35 -27.90
CA MET A 10 2.23 -0.17 -28.86
C MET A 10 3.45 -1.06 -28.60
N LYS A 11 3.60 -1.54 -27.36
CA LYS A 11 4.64 -2.49 -26.95
C LYS A 11 4.15 -3.95 -26.93
N GLY A 12 2.92 -4.21 -27.41
CA GLY A 12 2.31 -5.54 -27.38
C GLY A 12 1.85 -5.99 -26.00
N ILE A 13 1.73 -5.08 -25.05
CA ILE A 13 1.31 -5.38 -23.68
C ILE A 13 -0.17 -5.05 -23.52
N VAL A 14 -0.95 -6.03 -23.09
CA VAL A 14 -2.38 -5.86 -22.78
C VAL A 14 -2.53 -5.24 -21.40
N SER A 15 -3.41 -4.25 -21.27
CA SER A 15 -3.81 -3.67 -19.97
C SER A 15 -5.31 -3.76 -19.78
N ALA A 16 -5.74 -3.76 -18.52
CA ALA A 16 -7.16 -3.79 -18.14
C ALA A 16 -7.43 -2.80 -17.02
N GLN A 17 -8.50 -2.02 -17.14
CA GLN A 17 -8.94 -1.14 -16.06
C GLN A 17 -9.71 -1.92 -15.01
N ILE A 18 -9.37 -1.70 -13.74
CA ILE A 18 -10.07 -2.20 -12.56
C ILE A 18 -10.42 -1.01 -11.67
N LEU A 19 -11.70 -0.86 -11.36
CA LEU A 19 -12.16 0.17 -10.43
C LEU A 19 -12.67 -0.50 -9.16
N LEU A 20 -12.10 -0.14 -8.02
CA LEU A 20 -12.39 -0.73 -6.71
C LEU A 20 -12.99 0.32 -5.77
N THR A 21 -13.77 -0.17 -4.81
CA THR A 21 -14.31 0.61 -3.69
C THR A 21 -13.84 0.00 -2.37
N GLN A 22 -14.00 0.72 -1.26
CA GLN A 22 -13.70 0.20 0.07
C GLN A 22 -14.48 -1.11 0.37
N ASP A 23 -15.71 -1.23 -0.14
CA ASP A 23 -16.51 -2.44 0.03
C ASP A 23 -15.88 -3.69 -0.61
N ASP A 24 -15.09 -3.52 -1.68
CA ASP A 24 -14.40 -4.62 -2.35
C ASP A 24 -13.28 -5.21 -1.48
N PHE A 25 -12.84 -4.49 -0.46
CA PHE A 25 -11.89 -4.99 0.54
C PHE A 25 -12.58 -5.53 1.81
N VAL A 26 -13.70 -4.94 2.23
CA VAL A 26 -14.37 -5.27 3.49
C VAL A 26 -15.36 -6.43 3.36
N ASP A 27 -16.09 -6.52 2.25
CA ASP A 27 -16.99 -7.66 1.98
C ASP A 27 -16.21 -8.85 1.44
N LYS A 28 -16.26 -9.96 2.13
CA LYS A 28 -15.49 -11.17 1.76
C LYS A 28 -15.78 -11.69 0.36
N ARG A 29 -17.03 -11.63 -0.10
CA ARG A 29 -17.42 -12.12 -1.43
C ARG A 29 -16.86 -11.20 -2.51
N ARG A 30 -16.99 -9.88 -2.30
CA ARG A 30 -16.45 -8.87 -3.22
C ARG A 30 -14.92 -8.94 -3.27
N TYR A 31 -14.27 -9.10 -2.13
CA TYR A 31 -12.82 -9.32 -2.03
C TYR A 31 -12.37 -10.53 -2.87
N ASN A 32 -13.03 -11.68 -2.71
CA ASN A 32 -12.71 -12.88 -3.49
C ASN A 32 -12.92 -12.67 -5.00
N ASN A 33 -13.97 -11.96 -5.41
CA ASN A 33 -14.21 -11.66 -6.81
C ASN A 33 -13.12 -10.73 -7.39
N ALA A 34 -12.75 -9.68 -6.67
CA ALA A 34 -11.67 -8.76 -7.06
C ALA A 34 -10.32 -9.49 -7.15
N HIS A 35 -9.98 -10.30 -6.15
CA HIS A 35 -8.78 -11.13 -6.14
C HIS A 35 -8.75 -12.09 -7.35
N GLN A 36 -9.86 -12.77 -7.65
CA GLN A 36 -9.94 -13.69 -8.79
C GLN A 36 -9.74 -12.95 -10.12
N ALA A 37 -10.38 -11.79 -10.30
CA ALA A 37 -10.23 -11.00 -11.51
C ALA A 37 -8.77 -10.56 -11.71
N LEU A 38 -8.13 -10.03 -10.68
CA LEU A 38 -6.71 -9.64 -10.71
C LEU A 38 -5.80 -10.83 -10.98
N SER A 39 -6.03 -11.96 -10.33
CA SER A 39 -5.25 -13.19 -10.54
C SER A 39 -5.30 -13.68 -11.98
N VAL A 40 -6.49 -13.65 -12.61
CA VAL A 40 -6.66 -14.02 -14.03
C VAL A 40 -5.90 -13.08 -14.95
N LEU A 41 -5.95 -11.75 -14.70
CA LEU A 41 -5.21 -10.78 -15.51
C LEU A 41 -3.70 -11.01 -15.41
N LEU A 42 -3.18 -11.15 -14.18
CA LEU A 42 -1.76 -11.39 -13.94
C LEU A 42 -1.28 -12.70 -14.58
N THR A 43 -2.04 -13.78 -14.45
CA THR A 43 -1.73 -15.09 -15.08
C THR A 43 -1.69 -14.99 -16.61
N ARG A 44 -2.48 -14.07 -17.19
CA ARG A 44 -2.49 -13.80 -18.62
C ARG A 44 -1.49 -12.74 -19.06
N HIS A 45 -0.61 -12.30 -18.16
CA HIS A 45 0.35 -11.23 -18.39
C HIS A 45 -0.28 -9.91 -18.85
N ALA A 46 -1.52 -9.65 -18.43
CA ALA A 46 -2.16 -8.36 -18.62
C ALA A 46 -1.85 -7.47 -17.41
N ILE A 47 -1.57 -6.19 -17.66
CA ILE A 47 -1.28 -5.21 -16.61
C ILE A 47 -2.60 -4.60 -16.12
N PRO A 48 -3.03 -4.86 -14.86
CA PRO A 48 -4.19 -4.18 -14.30
C PRO A 48 -3.83 -2.73 -13.95
N ILE A 49 -4.61 -1.77 -14.47
CA ILE A 49 -4.54 -0.35 -14.10
C ILE A 49 -5.70 -0.09 -13.16
N ILE A 50 -5.38 0.20 -11.90
CA ILE A 50 -6.35 0.22 -10.81
C ILE A 50 -6.55 1.63 -10.30
N ASN A 51 -7.79 2.01 -10.04
CA ASN A 51 -8.13 3.26 -9.36
C ASN A 51 -9.38 3.07 -8.48
N GLU A 52 -9.69 4.05 -7.64
CA GLU A 52 -10.95 4.07 -6.89
C GLU A 52 -12.14 4.29 -7.83
N ASN A 53 -13.27 3.64 -7.56
CA ASN A 53 -14.52 3.87 -8.26
C ASN A 53 -15.28 5.04 -7.62
N ASP A 54 -14.85 6.26 -7.91
CA ASP A 54 -15.45 7.48 -7.37
C ASP A 54 -16.94 7.66 -7.75
N THR A 55 -17.40 6.99 -8.81
CA THR A 55 -18.78 7.12 -9.30
C THR A 55 -19.81 6.52 -8.34
N VAL A 56 -19.43 5.47 -7.63
CA VAL A 56 -20.31 4.73 -6.71
C VAL A 56 -19.81 4.77 -5.26
N SER A 57 -18.70 5.42 -5.00
CA SER A 57 -18.12 5.56 -3.67
C SER A 57 -18.85 6.63 -2.88
N ILE A 58 -19.48 6.26 -1.76
CA ILE A 58 -20.07 7.21 -0.81
C ILE A 58 -18.92 7.85 -0.02
N GLU A 59 -18.96 9.16 0.23
CA GLU A 59 -17.88 9.91 0.90
C GLU A 59 -17.40 9.28 2.21
N GLU A 60 -18.31 8.67 2.96
CA GLU A 60 -18.02 8.00 4.23
C GLU A 60 -17.29 6.63 4.06
N LEU A 61 -17.25 6.10 2.83
CA LEU A 61 -16.69 4.79 2.48
C LEU A 61 -15.58 4.88 1.44
N LYS A 62 -14.99 6.06 1.24
CA LYS A 62 -13.84 6.21 0.34
C LYS A 62 -12.60 5.51 0.90
N VAL A 63 -11.80 4.92 0.02
CA VAL A 63 -10.45 4.43 0.37
C VAL A 63 -9.62 5.60 0.88
N GLY A 64 -9.87 6.79 0.38
CA GLY A 64 -9.36 8.06 0.86
C GLY A 64 -8.09 8.52 0.16
N ASP A 65 -7.25 7.60 -0.29
CA ASP A 65 -6.02 7.92 -1.02
C ASP A 65 -5.50 6.72 -1.81
N ASN A 66 -4.76 6.99 -2.89
CA ASN A 66 -4.18 5.95 -3.74
C ASN A 66 -3.01 5.20 -3.07
N ASP A 67 -2.36 5.77 -2.06
CA ASP A 67 -1.33 5.08 -1.30
C ASP A 67 -1.96 3.90 -0.55
N THR A 68 -3.07 4.14 0.18
CA THR A 68 -3.84 3.09 0.86
C THR A 68 -4.40 2.06 -0.13
N LEU A 69 -4.99 2.50 -1.25
CA LEU A 69 -5.52 1.60 -2.28
C LEU A 69 -4.42 0.67 -2.83
N SER A 70 -3.25 1.23 -3.15
CA SER A 70 -2.13 0.44 -3.69
C SER A 70 -1.64 -0.62 -2.70
N ALA A 71 -1.55 -0.27 -1.41
CA ALA A 71 -1.16 -1.20 -0.35
C ALA A 71 -2.19 -2.33 -0.16
N GLN A 72 -3.48 -2.01 -0.21
CA GLN A 72 -4.56 -3.00 -0.13
C GLN A 72 -4.55 -3.96 -1.32
N VAL A 73 -4.31 -3.44 -2.53
CA VAL A 73 -4.17 -4.27 -3.73
C VAL A 73 -2.90 -5.13 -3.66
N ALA A 74 -1.76 -4.56 -3.27
CA ALA A 74 -0.51 -5.31 -3.11
C ALA A 74 -0.66 -6.46 -2.12
N ALA A 75 -1.32 -6.23 -0.98
CA ALA A 75 -1.66 -7.26 -0.01
C ALA A 75 -2.61 -8.33 -0.59
N MET A 76 -3.63 -7.91 -1.37
CA MET A 76 -4.60 -8.82 -1.99
C MET A 76 -3.95 -9.77 -2.97
N VAL A 77 -3.07 -9.28 -3.84
CA VAL A 77 -2.39 -10.11 -4.86
C VAL A 77 -1.10 -10.75 -4.37
N GLN A 78 -0.69 -10.50 -3.12
CA GLN A 78 0.59 -10.94 -2.55
C GLN A 78 1.76 -10.53 -3.44
N ALA A 79 1.86 -9.22 -3.70
CA ALA A 79 2.93 -8.66 -4.53
C ALA A 79 4.31 -8.92 -3.90
N ASP A 80 5.33 -9.06 -4.73
CA ASP A 80 6.73 -9.20 -4.28
C ASP A 80 7.30 -7.88 -3.77
N LEU A 81 6.76 -6.75 -4.24
CA LEU A 81 7.17 -5.40 -3.87
C LEU A 81 6.04 -4.41 -4.15
N LEU A 82 5.82 -3.46 -3.24
CA LEU A 82 5.04 -2.26 -3.49
C LEU A 82 5.98 -1.06 -3.67
N VAL A 83 5.87 -0.36 -4.78
CA VAL A 83 6.63 0.87 -5.02
C VAL A 83 5.68 2.07 -4.98
N LEU A 84 5.89 2.98 -4.03
CA LEU A 84 5.19 4.25 -3.94
C LEU A 84 6.05 5.33 -4.61
N LEU A 85 5.71 5.65 -5.84
CA LEU A 85 6.30 6.78 -6.58
C LEU A 85 5.62 8.08 -6.15
N THR A 86 6.40 9.02 -5.64
CA THR A 86 5.89 10.25 -5.04
C THR A 86 6.78 11.45 -5.37
N ASP A 87 6.38 12.63 -4.93
CA ASP A 87 7.15 13.88 -5.07
C ASP A 87 8.32 13.99 -4.07
N VAL A 88 8.37 13.10 -3.07
CA VAL A 88 9.47 13.02 -2.10
C VAL A 88 10.36 11.80 -2.40
N ASP A 89 11.62 11.87 -2.01
CA ASP A 89 12.62 10.84 -2.27
C ASP A 89 12.77 9.81 -1.13
N GLY A 90 11.85 9.81 -0.17
CA GLY A 90 11.84 8.86 0.94
C GLY A 90 11.29 9.44 2.23
N VAL A 91 11.51 8.72 3.33
CA VAL A 91 11.10 9.09 4.68
C VAL A 91 12.28 9.67 5.44
N TYR A 92 12.07 10.80 6.11
CA TYR A 92 13.08 11.51 6.88
C TYR A 92 12.74 11.51 8.37
N ASN A 93 13.77 11.65 9.21
CA ASN A 93 13.61 11.78 10.66
C ASN A 93 13.02 13.12 11.09
N ASP A 94 12.95 14.10 10.18
CA ASP A 94 12.31 15.40 10.36
C ASP A 94 11.94 15.97 8.97
N ASN A 95 11.22 17.08 8.93
CA ASN A 95 10.83 17.72 7.68
C ASN A 95 12.05 18.37 7.00
N PRO A 96 12.55 17.87 5.86
CA PRO A 96 13.75 18.39 5.20
C PRO A 96 13.57 19.83 4.69
N SER A 97 12.34 20.29 4.44
CA SER A 97 12.08 21.67 4.05
C SER A 97 12.22 22.67 5.21
N LYS A 98 12.16 22.19 6.46
CA LYS A 98 12.26 23.02 7.68
C LYS A 98 13.57 22.80 8.41
N ASN A 99 14.14 21.62 8.32
CA ASN A 99 15.38 21.23 8.98
C ASN A 99 16.39 20.73 7.94
N PRO A 100 17.42 21.52 7.62
CA PRO A 100 18.48 21.10 6.68
C PRO A 100 19.31 19.89 7.14
N ASP A 101 19.30 19.59 8.46
CA ASP A 101 20.00 18.45 9.04
C ASP A 101 19.15 17.17 9.07
N ALA A 102 17.93 17.22 8.50
CA ALA A 102 17.06 16.05 8.38
C ALA A 102 17.76 14.95 7.57
N LYS A 103 17.73 13.73 8.10
CA LYS A 103 18.35 12.56 7.47
C LYS A 103 17.27 11.59 7.00
N ARG A 104 17.41 11.13 5.76
CA ARG A 104 16.55 10.09 5.20
C ARG A 104 16.90 8.76 5.85
N PHE A 105 15.86 7.95 6.06
CA PHE A 105 16.01 6.53 6.39
C PHE A 105 16.22 5.74 5.09
N ASP A 106 17.29 4.97 5.00
CA ASP A 106 17.51 4.07 3.86
C ASP A 106 16.64 2.81 4.00
N THR A 107 16.56 2.26 5.23
CA THR A 107 15.75 1.08 5.54
C THR A 107 15.00 1.29 6.86
N ILE A 108 13.76 0.82 6.91
CA ILE A 108 12.90 0.80 8.10
C ILE A 108 12.42 -0.64 8.29
N ASP A 109 12.95 -1.31 9.33
CA ASP A 109 12.60 -2.69 9.65
C ASP A 109 11.31 -2.79 10.49
N GLU A 110 11.01 -1.75 11.27
CA GLU A 110 9.81 -1.70 12.11
C GLU A 110 9.17 -0.31 12.05
N ILE A 111 7.87 -0.28 11.78
CA ILE A 111 7.10 0.96 11.80
C ILE A 111 6.62 1.22 13.22
N THR A 112 7.36 2.06 13.94
CA THR A 112 7.06 2.40 15.34
C THR A 112 6.01 3.51 15.44
N LYS A 113 5.44 3.69 16.64
CA LYS A 113 4.49 4.78 16.89
C LYS A 113 5.13 6.15 16.69
N GLU A 114 6.39 6.29 17.07
CA GLU A 114 7.17 7.51 16.92
C GLU A 114 7.33 7.89 15.45
N LEU A 115 7.57 6.90 14.57
CA LEU A 115 7.63 7.12 13.12
C LEU A 115 6.29 7.62 12.56
N VAL A 116 5.19 7.03 12.99
CA VAL A 116 3.83 7.46 12.61
C VAL A 116 3.53 8.88 13.08
N GLU A 117 3.93 9.24 14.31
CA GLU A 117 3.77 10.57 14.88
C GLU A 117 4.61 11.62 14.13
N MET A 118 5.86 11.30 13.79
CA MET A 118 6.74 12.15 12.97
C MET A 118 6.17 12.42 11.58
N ALA A 119 5.50 11.46 10.98
CA ALA A 119 4.83 11.61 9.69
C ALA A 119 3.59 12.53 9.72
N GLY A 120 3.23 13.06 10.88
CA GLY A 120 2.11 13.99 11.07
C GLY A 120 0.89 13.41 11.78
N GLY A 121 0.93 12.15 12.22
CA GLY A 121 -0.14 11.49 12.98
C GLY A 121 -1.52 11.50 12.29
N ALA A 122 -2.48 10.81 12.89
CA ALA A 122 -3.87 10.85 12.46
C ALA A 122 -4.52 12.17 12.94
N GLY A 123 -4.69 13.15 12.07
CA GLY A 123 -5.39 14.41 12.41
C GLY A 123 -4.62 15.70 12.14
N SER A 124 -3.43 15.66 11.57
CA SER A 124 -2.77 16.88 11.11
C SER A 124 -3.55 17.50 9.94
N SER A 125 -3.78 18.81 9.99
CA SER A 125 -4.53 19.59 8.99
C SER A 125 -3.93 19.61 7.57
N ASN A 126 -2.78 18.97 7.37
CA ASN A 126 -2.07 18.85 6.10
C ASN A 126 -2.20 17.44 5.46
N GLY A 127 -3.17 16.64 5.86
CA GLY A 127 -3.13 15.18 5.82
C GLY A 127 -3.86 14.46 4.69
N THR A 128 -4.21 15.07 3.57
CA THR A 128 -4.67 14.30 2.39
C THR A 128 -3.52 14.15 1.40
N GLY A 129 -2.84 12.99 1.42
CA GLY A 129 -1.74 12.68 0.49
C GLY A 129 -0.32 12.95 1.02
N GLY A 130 -0.14 13.21 2.31
CA GLY A 130 1.15 13.47 2.94
C GLY A 130 1.93 12.21 3.33
N MET A 131 3.05 12.38 4.03
CA MET A 131 3.89 11.28 4.52
C MET A 131 3.11 10.27 5.37
N TYR A 132 2.09 10.72 6.14
CA TYR A 132 1.23 9.86 6.94
C TYR A 132 0.52 8.78 6.12
N THR A 133 -0.06 9.13 4.95
CA THR A 133 -0.74 8.15 4.08
C THR A 133 0.23 7.10 3.55
N LYS A 134 1.47 7.50 3.26
CA LYS A 134 2.53 6.60 2.80
C LYS A 134 3.00 5.64 3.91
N ILE A 135 3.17 6.14 5.13
CA ILE A 135 3.49 5.27 6.30
C ILE A 135 2.34 4.31 6.60
N LYS A 136 1.09 4.77 6.50
CA LYS A 136 -0.10 3.93 6.66
C LYS A 136 -0.13 2.83 5.57
N ALA A 137 0.12 3.18 4.33
CA ALA A 137 0.20 2.22 3.22
C ALA A 137 1.33 1.21 3.44
N ALA A 138 2.54 1.68 3.84
CA ALA A 138 3.65 0.81 4.19
C ALA A 138 3.28 -0.15 5.33
N THR A 139 2.57 0.32 6.36
CA THR A 139 2.09 -0.53 7.46
C THR A 139 1.18 -1.66 6.96
N ILE A 140 0.19 -1.33 6.10
CA ILE A 140 -0.74 -2.32 5.54
C ILE A 140 0.02 -3.38 4.73
N ALA A 141 0.92 -2.95 3.84
CA ALA A 141 1.64 -3.84 2.94
C ALA A 141 2.63 -4.73 3.71
N THR A 142 3.45 -4.15 4.62
CA THR A 142 4.46 -4.91 5.38
C THR A 142 3.82 -5.92 6.34
N MET A 143 2.70 -5.59 6.97
CA MET A 143 1.90 -6.55 7.77
C MET A 143 1.35 -7.71 6.93
N ALA A 144 1.10 -7.48 5.64
CA ALA A 144 0.70 -8.51 4.69
C ALA A 144 1.89 -9.32 4.12
N GLY A 145 3.11 -9.01 4.52
CA GLY A 145 4.32 -9.66 4.02
C GLY A 145 4.84 -9.09 2.71
N VAL A 146 4.39 -7.91 2.31
CA VAL A 146 4.83 -7.20 1.09
C VAL A 146 5.78 -6.08 1.49
N PRO A 147 7.06 -6.11 1.07
CA PRO A 147 7.98 -5.01 1.28
C PRO A 147 7.55 -3.77 0.48
N VAL A 148 7.96 -2.59 0.94
CA VAL A 148 7.58 -1.32 0.31
C VAL A 148 8.80 -0.48 0.02
N TYR A 149 8.81 0.16 -1.15
CA TYR A 149 9.77 1.19 -1.51
C TYR A 149 9.05 2.53 -1.69
N ILE A 150 9.52 3.58 -0.99
CA ILE A 150 9.08 4.97 -1.21
C ILE A 150 10.22 5.70 -1.89
N CYS A 151 9.99 6.22 -3.09
CA CYS A 151 11.02 6.92 -3.87
C CYS A 151 10.42 8.01 -4.75
N SER A 152 11.27 8.89 -5.25
CA SER A 152 10.84 10.02 -6.09
C SER A 152 10.41 9.58 -7.48
N SER A 153 9.23 10.03 -7.91
CA SER A 153 8.74 9.88 -9.28
C SER A 153 9.46 10.81 -10.28
N LEU A 154 10.19 11.79 -9.79
CA LEU A 154 10.92 12.75 -10.63
C LEU A 154 12.26 12.21 -11.13
N LYS A 155 12.74 11.12 -10.54
CA LYS A 155 13.98 10.46 -10.97
C LYS A 155 13.70 9.61 -12.21
N GLU A 156 14.48 9.83 -13.25
CA GLU A 156 14.42 8.99 -14.45
C GLU A 156 14.73 7.53 -14.10
N GLN A 157 13.95 6.61 -14.64
CA GLN A 157 14.06 5.16 -14.39
C GLN A 157 13.80 4.71 -12.94
N ALA A 158 13.23 5.56 -12.07
CA ALA A 158 12.98 5.24 -10.67
C ALA A 158 12.27 3.91 -10.45
N LEU A 159 11.28 3.56 -11.28
CA LEU A 159 10.56 2.29 -11.19
C LEU A 159 11.45 1.08 -11.48
N ILE A 160 12.34 1.18 -12.47
CA ILE A 160 13.28 0.12 -12.84
C ILE A 160 14.30 -0.08 -11.73
N GLU A 161 14.86 1.03 -11.22
CA GLU A 161 15.81 1.00 -10.11
C GLU A 161 15.18 0.47 -8.82
N ALA A 162 13.91 0.83 -8.54
CA ALA A 162 13.18 0.29 -7.40
C ALA A 162 13.00 -1.23 -7.51
N ALA A 163 12.67 -1.76 -8.69
CA ALA A 163 12.56 -3.20 -8.92
C ALA A 163 13.89 -3.94 -8.70
N HIS A 164 15.02 -3.27 -8.92
CA HIS A 164 16.36 -3.78 -8.64
C HIS A 164 16.88 -3.43 -7.25
N GLN A 165 16.09 -2.73 -6.43
CA GLN A 165 16.47 -2.24 -5.10
C GLN A 165 17.73 -1.34 -5.10
N THR A 166 17.91 -0.57 -6.16
CA THR A 166 19.04 0.35 -6.35
C THR A 166 18.64 1.82 -6.36
N VAL A 167 17.33 2.10 -6.23
CA VAL A 167 16.82 3.47 -6.22
C VAL A 167 17.16 4.18 -4.91
N ASP A 168 17.43 5.48 -5.00
CA ASP A 168 17.44 6.33 -3.82
C ASP A 168 16.03 6.45 -3.27
N GLY A 169 15.82 5.99 -2.04
CA GLY A 169 14.52 5.96 -1.42
C GLY A 169 14.58 5.37 -0.01
N THR A 170 13.40 5.10 0.54
CA THR A 170 13.27 4.38 1.81
C THR A 170 12.64 3.02 1.56
N TYR A 171 13.33 1.97 1.97
CA TYR A 171 12.84 0.59 1.91
C TYR A 171 12.24 0.16 3.25
N PHE A 172 11.05 -0.42 3.22
CA PHE A 172 10.39 -1.00 4.38
C PHE A 172 10.42 -2.51 4.27
N THR A 173 11.02 -3.15 5.26
CA THR A 173 11.14 -4.61 5.33
C THR A 173 9.78 -5.25 5.60
N ALA A 174 9.45 -6.30 4.86
CA ALA A 174 8.24 -7.08 5.11
C ALA A 174 8.33 -7.79 6.46
N GLN A 175 7.21 -7.91 7.17
CA GLN A 175 7.18 -8.69 8.40
C GLN A 175 7.27 -10.20 8.08
N GLU A 176 8.11 -10.93 8.83
CA GLU A 176 8.37 -12.37 8.60
C GLU A 176 7.14 -13.28 8.72
N LYS A 177 6.10 -12.85 9.44
CA LYS A 177 4.87 -13.63 9.61
C LYS A 177 3.90 -13.40 8.48
N VAL A 178 4.12 -14.06 7.36
CA VAL A 178 3.14 -14.12 6.26
C VAL A 178 1.90 -14.88 6.76
N MET A 179 0.84 -14.17 7.05
CA MET A 179 -0.45 -14.78 7.35
C MET A 179 -1.05 -15.34 6.04
N LYS A 180 -1.69 -16.52 6.10
CA LYS A 180 -2.48 -17.02 4.96
C LYS A 180 -3.53 -15.98 4.56
N THR A 181 -3.81 -15.81 3.27
CA THR A 181 -4.71 -14.79 2.68
C THR A 181 -6.01 -14.57 3.46
N HIS A 182 -6.64 -15.65 3.96
CA HIS A 182 -7.84 -15.55 4.78
C HIS A 182 -7.61 -14.88 6.14
N LYS A 183 -6.47 -15.16 6.80
CA LYS A 183 -6.09 -14.54 8.06
C LYS A 183 -5.70 -13.07 7.87
N GLN A 184 -5.06 -12.74 6.75
CA GLN A 184 -4.75 -11.36 6.38
C GLN A 184 -6.01 -10.53 6.20
N TRP A 185 -7.00 -11.05 5.46
CA TRP A 185 -8.29 -10.39 5.31
C TRP A 185 -8.96 -10.14 6.66
N LEU A 186 -8.95 -11.14 7.57
CA LEU A 186 -9.50 -10.99 8.92
C LEU A 186 -8.76 -9.92 9.73
N ALA A 187 -7.43 -9.87 9.65
CA ALA A 187 -6.62 -8.92 10.40
C ALA A 187 -6.76 -7.48 9.89
N LEU A 188 -6.87 -7.30 8.57
CA LEU A 188 -6.88 -5.98 7.94
C LEU A 188 -8.28 -5.38 7.81
N TYR A 189 -9.32 -6.20 7.59
CA TYR A 189 -10.63 -5.70 7.16
C TYR A 189 -11.81 -6.18 8.01
N ALA A 190 -11.68 -7.27 8.78
CA ALA A 190 -12.80 -7.75 9.56
C ALA A 190 -13.10 -6.79 10.74
N LYS A 191 -14.32 -6.28 10.78
CA LYS A 191 -14.79 -5.50 11.93
C LYS A 191 -14.97 -6.44 13.13
N SER A 192 -14.34 -6.10 14.25
CA SER A 192 -14.56 -6.81 15.52
C SER A 192 -16.04 -6.74 15.92
N LYS A 193 -16.68 -7.89 16.13
CA LYS A 193 -18.07 -7.98 16.61
C LYS A 193 -18.15 -8.15 18.12
N GLY A 194 -17.01 -8.20 18.81
CA GLY A 194 -16.95 -8.36 20.26
C GLY A 194 -15.51 -8.48 20.77
N LYS A 195 -15.37 -8.55 22.10
CA LYS A 195 -14.08 -8.68 22.78
C LYS A 195 -14.12 -9.92 23.67
N LEU A 196 -13.18 -10.84 23.47
CA LEU A 196 -12.90 -11.93 24.38
C LEU A 196 -11.82 -11.49 25.37
N VAL A 197 -12.15 -11.55 26.67
CA VAL A 197 -11.18 -11.31 27.73
C VAL A 197 -10.68 -12.67 28.19
N VAL A 198 -9.40 -12.94 27.99
CA VAL A 198 -8.75 -14.19 28.43
C VAL A 198 -7.78 -13.90 29.58
N ASP A 199 -7.61 -14.85 30.46
CA ASP A 199 -6.62 -14.79 31.50
C ASP A 199 -5.19 -15.08 31.01
N THR A 200 -4.22 -14.99 31.91
CA THR A 200 -2.80 -15.20 31.58
C THR A 200 -2.49 -16.62 31.09
N GLY A 201 -3.23 -17.63 31.58
CA GLY A 201 -3.06 -19.04 31.20
C GLY A 201 -3.53 -19.30 29.77
N ALA A 202 -4.69 -18.77 29.41
CA ALA A 202 -5.24 -18.89 28.05
C ALA A 202 -4.47 -18.06 27.00
N LYS A 203 -3.64 -17.10 27.44
CA LYS A 203 -2.75 -16.32 26.56
C LYS A 203 -1.47 -17.07 26.21
N GLN A 204 -1.06 -18.04 27.02
CA GLN A 204 0.18 -18.82 26.87
C GLN A 204 -0.05 -20.17 26.16
N ALA A 205 -1.29 -20.61 26.04
CA ALA A 205 -1.70 -21.81 25.30
C ALA A 205 -1.95 -21.50 23.83
#